data_393e5849a937d9739247147084f93f44
#
_entry.id   393e5849a937d9739247147084f93f44
#
_cell.length_a   1.000
_cell.length_b   1.000
_cell.length_c   1.000
_cell.angle_alpha   90.00
_cell.angle_beta   90.00
_cell.angle_gamma   90.00
#
_symmetry.space_group_name_H-M   'P 1'
#
loop_
_entity.id
_entity.type
_entity.pdbx_description
1 polymer ?
#
loop_
_entity_poly.entity_id
_entity_poly.type
_entity_poly.pdbx_seq_one_letter_code
_entity_poly.pdbx_strand_id
1 'polypeptide(L)'
;IFGYYVFLHLKNERMIFYFTGTGNSRWVAEALGTAFDEPLVSIADALNEGKDENVYPLREREKVFFVFPVHSWGPAILVSRFISRLILSGYKGQEVYFVCTCGDDCGYTDRIMRNTLARRGITLTGGFSIQMPNNYILMPGFDVDSKEVETEKLKKAPERVDEIVEAIRQKKNPSLYCVG
;
A
#
# COMPACT_ATOMS: atom_id res chain seq x y z
N ILE A 1 -13.88 -11.05 -45.22
CA ILE A 1 -13.52 -9.86 -44.40
C ILE A 1 -13.28 -10.39 -42.99
N PHE A 2 -12.01 -10.60 -42.65
CA PHE A 2 -11.57 -11.18 -41.38
C PHE A 2 -11.57 -10.07 -40.32
N GLY A 3 -12.50 -10.17 -39.36
CA GLY A 3 -12.41 -9.39 -38.13
C GLY A 3 -11.35 -9.99 -37.21
N TYR A 4 -10.21 -9.33 -37.08
CA TYR A 4 -9.23 -9.61 -36.05
C TYR A 4 -9.83 -9.25 -34.69
N TYR A 5 -10.37 -10.22 -33.99
CA TYR A 5 -10.57 -10.13 -32.56
C TYR A 5 -9.18 -10.14 -31.88
N VAL A 6 -8.66 -8.98 -31.62
CA VAL A 6 -7.58 -8.82 -30.67
C VAL A 6 -8.17 -9.19 -29.31
N PHE A 7 -7.99 -10.46 -28.90
CA PHE A 7 -8.10 -10.85 -27.51
C PHE A 7 -6.95 -10.16 -26.78
N LEU A 8 -7.14 -8.89 -26.43
CA LEU A 8 -6.40 -8.29 -25.35
C LEU A 8 -6.65 -9.19 -24.14
N HIS A 9 -5.64 -9.91 -23.73
CA HIS A 9 -5.57 -10.50 -22.40
C HIS A 9 -5.76 -9.34 -21.42
N LEU A 10 -7.00 -9.14 -21.00
CA LEU A 10 -7.31 -8.34 -19.84
C LEU A 10 -6.71 -9.10 -18.65
N LYS A 11 -5.43 -8.83 -18.36
CA LYS A 11 -4.83 -9.20 -17.10
C LYS A 11 -5.82 -8.80 -16.02
N ASN A 12 -6.05 -9.67 -15.07
CA ASN A 12 -6.83 -9.39 -13.88
C ASN A 12 -6.23 -8.14 -13.21
N GLU A 13 -6.87 -7.00 -13.43
CA GLU A 13 -6.39 -5.69 -12.94
C GLU A 13 -6.93 -5.44 -11.54
N ARG A 14 -6.48 -6.23 -10.61
CA ARG A 14 -6.53 -5.93 -9.19
C ARG A 14 -5.26 -5.13 -8.88
N MET A 15 -5.26 -4.18 -7.93
CA MET A 15 -4.18 -3.20 -7.90
C MET A 15 -3.59 -3.02 -6.52
N ILE A 16 -2.29 -3.30 -6.44
CA ILE A 16 -1.46 -2.91 -5.31
C ILE A 16 -0.59 -1.73 -5.73
N PHE A 17 -0.97 -0.53 -5.34
CA PHE A 17 -0.13 0.65 -5.50
C PHE A 17 0.93 0.66 -4.42
N TYR A 18 2.20 0.68 -4.81
CA TYR A 18 3.28 0.70 -3.82
C TYR A 18 4.28 1.83 -4.06
N PHE A 19 4.80 2.34 -2.97
CA PHE A 19 5.97 3.20 -2.93
C PHE A 19 7.01 2.61 -1.99
N THR A 20 8.28 2.62 -2.38
CA THR A 20 9.38 2.11 -1.56
C THR A 20 10.62 2.98 -1.73
N GLY A 21 11.35 3.23 -0.64
CA GLY A 21 12.67 3.87 -0.68
C GLY A 21 13.80 2.83 -0.65
N THR A 22 13.73 1.85 0.25
CA THR A 22 14.81 0.91 0.55
C THR A 22 14.46 -0.57 0.33
N GLY A 23 13.28 -0.86 -0.19
CA GLY A 23 12.85 -2.22 -0.54
C GLY A 23 11.82 -2.84 0.41
N ASN A 24 11.75 -2.45 1.68
CA ASN A 24 10.84 -3.04 2.66
C ASN A 24 9.37 -3.03 2.21
N SER A 25 8.85 -1.88 1.80
CA SER A 25 7.45 -1.78 1.35
C SER A 25 7.22 -2.54 0.03
N ARG A 26 8.22 -2.63 -0.84
CA ARG A 26 8.13 -3.43 -2.06
C ARG A 26 7.99 -4.91 -1.73
N TRP A 27 8.80 -5.43 -0.80
CA TRP A 27 8.70 -6.80 -0.34
C TRP A 27 7.29 -7.12 0.22
N VAL A 28 6.71 -6.22 1.02
CA VAL A 28 5.34 -6.36 1.52
C VAL A 28 4.33 -6.35 0.35
N ALA A 29 4.49 -5.45 -0.62
CA ALA A 29 3.61 -5.40 -1.78
C ALA A 29 3.67 -6.68 -2.61
N GLU A 30 4.86 -7.24 -2.83
CA GLU A 30 5.06 -8.51 -3.53
C GLU A 30 4.41 -9.69 -2.79
N ALA A 31 4.52 -9.73 -1.47
CA ALA A 31 3.88 -10.76 -0.64
C ALA A 31 2.35 -10.68 -0.71
N LEU A 32 1.78 -9.47 -0.61
CA LEU A 32 0.34 -9.26 -0.78
C LEU A 32 -0.11 -9.56 -2.22
N GLY A 33 0.69 -9.17 -3.22
CA GLY A 33 0.44 -9.49 -4.63
C GLY A 33 0.33 -11.00 -4.87
N THR A 34 1.22 -11.76 -4.26
CA THR A 34 1.17 -13.24 -4.30
C THR A 34 -0.07 -13.79 -3.59
N ALA A 35 -0.39 -13.27 -2.39
CA ALA A 35 -1.49 -13.79 -1.57
C ALA A 35 -2.88 -13.51 -2.16
N PHE A 36 -3.03 -12.40 -2.89
CA PHE A 36 -4.30 -11.96 -3.48
C PHE A 36 -4.34 -12.11 -5.01
N ASP A 37 -3.28 -12.60 -5.65
CA ASP A 37 -3.12 -12.67 -7.11
C ASP A 37 -3.30 -11.30 -7.77
N GLU A 38 -2.56 -10.29 -7.25
CA GLU A 38 -2.73 -8.88 -7.59
C GLU A 38 -1.47 -8.31 -8.28
N PRO A 39 -1.60 -7.60 -9.40
CA PRO A 39 -0.47 -6.90 -10.00
C PRO A 39 -0.05 -5.69 -9.15
N LEU A 40 1.24 -5.38 -9.19
CA LEU A 40 1.84 -4.25 -8.53
C LEU A 40 1.94 -3.05 -9.48
N VAL A 41 1.63 -1.88 -8.95
CA VAL A 41 1.80 -0.59 -9.64
C VAL A 41 2.74 0.29 -8.82
N SER A 42 3.88 0.65 -9.40
CA SER A 42 4.82 1.56 -8.76
C SER A 42 4.28 2.98 -8.78
N ILE A 43 4.06 3.56 -7.61
CA ILE A 43 3.63 4.95 -7.45
C ILE A 43 4.69 5.92 -8.03
N ALA A 44 5.98 5.60 -7.84
CA ALA A 44 7.07 6.42 -8.36
C ALA A 44 7.05 6.45 -9.91
N ASP A 45 6.89 5.29 -10.53
CA ASP A 45 6.85 5.20 -11.99
C ASP A 45 5.62 5.90 -12.56
N ALA A 46 4.44 5.68 -11.95
CA ALA A 46 3.21 6.35 -12.36
C ALA A 46 3.31 7.89 -12.27
N LEU A 47 3.96 8.42 -11.24
CA LEU A 47 4.19 9.86 -11.12
C LEU A 47 5.22 10.39 -12.14
N ASN A 48 6.21 9.57 -12.50
CA ASN A 48 7.24 9.92 -13.48
C ASN A 48 6.70 9.95 -14.93
N GLU A 49 5.58 9.31 -15.21
CA GLU A 49 4.90 9.42 -16.50
C GLU A 49 4.40 10.83 -16.80
N GLY A 50 4.37 11.70 -15.80
CA GLY A 50 4.04 13.12 -15.95
C GLY A 50 2.58 13.41 -16.26
N LYS A 51 1.68 12.44 -16.08
CA LYS A 51 0.24 12.60 -16.29
C LYS A 51 -0.38 13.45 -15.19
N ASP A 52 -1.32 14.30 -15.55
CA ASP A 52 -2.08 15.10 -14.58
C ASP A 52 -3.00 14.24 -13.73
N GLU A 53 -3.53 13.16 -14.32
CA GLU A 53 -4.39 12.19 -13.66
C GLU A 53 -3.92 10.76 -13.90
N ASN A 54 -4.00 9.94 -12.87
CA ASN A 54 -3.69 8.51 -12.91
C ASN A 54 -5.01 7.73 -12.87
N VAL A 55 -5.47 7.28 -14.04
CA VAL A 55 -6.76 6.59 -14.19
C VAL A 55 -6.54 5.09 -14.19
N TYR A 56 -7.22 4.40 -13.27
CA TYR A 56 -7.20 2.94 -13.16
C TYR A 56 -8.63 2.40 -13.13
N PRO A 57 -8.99 1.49 -14.04
CA PRO A 57 -10.33 0.88 -14.05
C PRO A 57 -10.44 -0.15 -12.91
N LEU A 58 -11.56 -0.13 -12.20
CA LEU A 58 -11.90 -1.11 -11.17
C LEU A 58 -13.05 -2.01 -11.59
N ARG A 59 -12.95 -3.29 -11.27
CA ARG A 59 -14.04 -4.24 -11.37
C ARG A 59 -14.88 -4.30 -10.09
N GLU A 60 -16.04 -4.88 -10.17
CA GLU A 60 -17.06 -4.81 -9.11
C GLU A 60 -16.63 -5.41 -7.75
N ARG A 61 -15.71 -6.39 -7.75
CA ARG A 61 -15.26 -7.08 -6.53
C ARG A 61 -13.77 -6.93 -6.24
N GLU A 62 -13.13 -5.96 -6.86
CA GLU A 62 -11.72 -5.72 -6.64
C GLU A 62 -11.44 -5.09 -5.29
N LYS A 63 -10.25 -5.39 -4.75
CA LYS A 63 -9.69 -4.69 -3.60
C LYS A 63 -8.55 -3.81 -4.07
N VAL A 64 -8.42 -2.65 -3.45
CA VAL A 64 -7.34 -1.70 -3.73
C VAL A 64 -6.43 -1.64 -2.53
N PHE A 65 -5.12 -1.73 -2.76
CA PHE A 65 -4.12 -1.63 -1.70
C PHE A 65 -3.16 -0.48 -1.97
N PHE A 66 -2.78 0.20 -0.90
CA PHE A 66 -1.67 1.14 -0.89
C PHE A 66 -0.60 0.63 0.07
N VAL A 67 0.61 0.36 -0.43
CA VAL A 67 1.72 -0.15 0.36
C VAL A 67 2.87 0.86 0.34
N PHE A 68 3.30 1.35 1.51
CA PHE A 68 4.24 2.45 1.56
C PHE A 68 4.95 2.56 2.93
N PRO A 69 6.13 3.21 2.98
CA PRO A 69 6.79 3.49 4.25
C PRO A 69 6.19 4.71 4.95
N VAL A 70 6.20 4.67 6.28
CA VAL A 70 5.92 5.85 7.10
C VAL A 70 7.10 6.80 7.05
N HIS A 71 6.84 8.05 6.70
CA HIS A 71 7.80 9.16 6.77
C HIS A 71 7.25 10.23 7.71
N SER A 72 7.98 10.57 8.76
CA SER A 72 7.58 11.62 9.71
C SER A 72 6.14 11.44 10.22
N TRP A 73 5.83 10.26 10.75
CA TRP A 73 4.52 9.88 11.33
C TRP A 73 3.33 9.92 10.36
N GLY A 74 3.58 9.85 9.06
CA GLY A 74 2.53 9.83 8.01
C GLY A 74 2.98 9.09 6.76
N PRO A 75 2.10 8.97 5.75
CA PRO A 75 2.46 8.38 4.47
C PRO A 75 3.53 9.24 3.78
N ALA A 76 4.46 8.60 3.07
CA ALA A 76 5.42 9.32 2.24
C ALA A 76 4.69 10.32 1.31
N ILE A 77 5.26 11.52 1.14
CA ILE A 77 4.60 12.63 0.40
C ILE A 77 4.19 12.23 -1.03
N LEU A 78 4.97 11.36 -1.68
CA LEU A 78 4.66 10.86 -3.02
C LEU A 78 3.37 10.04 -3.06
N VAL A 79 3.05 9.33 -1.98
CA VAL A 79 1.79 8.57 -1.85
C VAL A 79 0.60 9.54 -1.83
N SER A 80 0.66 10.59 -1.00
CA SER A 80 -0.38 11.61 -0.94
C SER A 80 -0.53 12.36 -2.27
N ARG A 81 0.59 12.66 -2.94
CA ARG A 81 0.59 13.27 -4.28
C ARG A 81 -0.03 12.37 -5.33
N PHE A 82 0.29 11.08 -5.32
CA PHE A 82 -0.32 10.10 -6.22
C PHE A 82 -1.84 10.02 -6.00
N ILE A 83 -2.29 9.85 -4.74
CA ILE A 83 -3.72 9.78 -4.40
C ILE A 83 -4.46 11.05 -4.83
N SER A 84 -3.84 12.23 -4.72
CA SER A 84 -4.48 13.49 -5.15
C SER A 84 -4.79 13.55 -6.66
N ARG A 85 -4.12 12.73 -7.46
CA ARG A 85 -4.31 12.61 -8.92
C ARG A 85 -4.99 11.30 -9.33
N LEU A 86 -5.31 10.43 -8.37
CA LEU A 86 -5.88 9.12 -8.62
C LEU A 86 -7.35 9.20 -9.01
N ILE A 87 -7.70 8.50 -10.09
CA ILE A 87 -9.07 8.22 -10.48
C ILE A 87 -9.24 6.69 -10.53
N LEU A 88 -10.06 6.17 -9.64
CA LEU A 88 -10.50 4.77 -9.68
C LEU A 88 -11.79 4.72 -10.50
N SER A 89 -11.64 4.50 -11.82
CA SER A 89 -12.80 4.44 -12.73
C SER A 89 -13.65 3.21 -12.41
N GLY A 90 -14.94 3.41 -12.18
CA GLY A 90 -15.86 2.33 -11.77
C GLY A 90 -15.89 2.08 -10.26
N TYR A 91 -15.30 2.95 -9.43
CA TYR A 91 -15.42 2.85 -7.98
C TYR A 91 -16.87 3.01 -7.52
N LYS A 92 -17.36 2.02 -6.79
CA LYS A 92 -18.73 1.93 -6.24
C LYS A 92 -18.72 1.53 -4.75
N GLY A 93 -17.61 1.80 -4.05
CA GLY A 93 -17.43 1.40 -2.65
C GLY A 93 -16.66 0.09 -2.48
N GLN A 94 -15.84 -0.30 -3.44
CA GLN A 94 -14.91 -1.43 -3.30
C GLN A 94 -14.00 -1.24 -2.09
N GLU A 95 -13.56 -2.36 -1.50
CA GLU A 95 -12.69 -2.36 -0.33
C GLU A 95 -11.33 -1.76 -0.65
N VAL A 96 -10.92 -0.77 0.14
CA VAL A 96 -9.64 -0.06 0.00
C VAL A 96 -8.85 -0.18 1.29
N TYR A 97 -7.63 -0.67 1.19
CA TYR A 97 -6.75 -0.90 2.34
C TYR A 97 -5.42 -0.16 2.16
N PHE A 98 -4.76 0.16 3.25
CA PHE A 98 -3.33 0.43 3.21
C PHE A 98 -2.56 -0.53 4.12
N VAL A 99 -1.31 -0.78 3.77
CA VAL A 99 -0.32 -1.45 4.61
C VAL A 99 0.93 -0.59 4.64
N CYS A 100 1.25 -0.04 5.79
CA CYS A 100 2.46 0.78 5.92
C CYS A 100 3.58 0.01 6.61
N THR A 101 4.82 0.27 6.18
CA THR A 101 6.02 -0.19 6.88
C THR A 101 6.57 0.96 7.75
N CYS A 102 6.91 0.67 8.99
CA CYS A 102 7.44 1.64 9.95
C CYS A 102 8.56 1.02 10.78
N GLY A 103 9.40 1.87 11.37
CA GLY A 103 10.42 1.40 12.33
C GLY A 103 9.75 0.93 13.62
N ASP A 104 8.93 1.78 14.21
CA ASP A 104 8.26 1.55 15.49
C ASP A 104 6.78 1.89 15.43
N ASP A 105 6.44 3.13 15.10
CA ASP A 105 5.07 3.66 15.12
C ASP A 105 4.65 4.20 13.75
N CYS A 106 3.39 4.02 13.41
CA CYS A 106 2.81 4.53 12.16
C CYS A 106 2.19 5.93 12.31
N GLY A 107 2.15 6.50 13.50
CA GLY A 107 1.71 7.86 13.79
C GLY A 107 0.30 8.18 13.30
N TYR A 108 0.19 9.25 12.53
CA TYR A 108 -1.08 9.76 12.01
C TYR A 108 -1.46 9.17 10.64
N THR A 109 -0.80 8.12 10.20
CA THR A 109 -0.94 7.54 8.85
C THR A 109 -2.41 7.24 8.51
N ASP A 110 -3.16 6.60 9.41
CA ASP A 110 -4.57 6.28 9.14
C ASP A 110 -5.41 7.55 8.91
N ARG A 111 -5.29 8.53 9.79
CA ARG A 111 -6.05 9.78 9.67
C ARG A 111 -5.72 10.51 8.37
N ILE A 112 -4.44 10.53 8.00
CA ILE A 112 -4.00 11.20 6.77
C ILE A 112 -4.52 10.44 5.56
N MET A 113 -4.42 9.11 5.53
CA MET A 113 -4.91 8.28 4.44
C MET A 113 -6.42 8.40 4.26
N ARG A 114 -7.21 8.32 5.35
CA ARG A 114 -8.66 8.54 5.30
C ARG A 114 -9.02 9.88 4.68
N ASN A 115 -8.39 10.94 5.15
CA ASN A 115 -8.68 12.30 4.67
C ASN A 115 -8.26 12.48 3.21
N THR A 116 -7.12 11.91 2.81
CA THR A 116 -6.61 12.05 1.44
C THR A 116 -7.48 11.28 0.44
N LEU A 117 -7.88 10.05 0.77
CA LEU A 117 -8.78 9.25 -0.05
C LEU A 117 -10.20 9.84 -0.11
N ALA A 118 -10.73 10.32 1.02
CA ALA A 118 -12.05 10.94 1.09
C ALA A 118 -12.19 12.15 0.16
N ARG A 119 -11.13 12.95 -0.02
CA ARG A 119 -11.11 14.07 -0.99
C ARG A 119 -11.27 13.61 -2.44
N ARG A 120 -11.02 12.34 -2.71
CA ARG A 120 -11.22 11.68 -4.02
C ARG A 120 -12.52 10.86 -4.08
N GLY A 121 -13.39 10.96 -3.08
CA GLY A 121 -14.61 10.18 -2.98
C GLY A 121 -14.37 8.68 -2.69
N ILE A 122 -13.19 8.33 -2.20
CA ILE A 122 -12.79 6.95 -1.90
C ILE A 122 -12.84 6.73 -0.38
N THR A 123 -13.53 5.68 0.04
CA THR A 123 -13.63 5.31 1.47
C THR A 123 -12.56 4.29 1.82
N LEU A 124 -11.72 4.60 2.80
CA LEU A 124 -10.76 3.66 3.35
C LEU A 124 -11.47 2.61 4.21
N THR A 125 -11.33 1.34 3.86
CA THR A 125 -11.89 0.21 4.62
C THR A 125 -11.07 -0.09 5.86
N GLY A 126 -9.74 -0.13 5.74
CA GLY A 126 -8.85 -0.41 6.85
C GLY A 126 -7.39 -0.15 6.57
N GLY A 127 -6.59 -0.14 7.63
CA GLY A 127 -5.15 0.06 7.55
C GLY A 127 -4.39 -0.88 8.49
N PHE A 128 -3.20 -1.26 8.06
CA PHE A 128 -2.30 -2.15 8.80
C PHE A 128 -0.89 -1.60 8.81
N SER A 129 -0.12 -1.97 9.82
CA SER A 129 1.30 -1.67 9.89
C SER A 129 2.13 -2.95 10.02
N ILE A 130 3.34 -2.87 9.47
CA ILE A 130 4.37 -3.91 9.62
C ILE A 130 5.64 -3.22 10.09
N GLN A 131 6.17 -3.66 11.23
CA GLN A 131 7.47 -3.20 11.69
C GLN A 131 8.56 -3.77 10.80
N MET A 132 9.41 -2.88 10.28
CA MET A 132 10.55 -3.18 9.43
C MET A 132 11.80 -2.49 9.98
N PRO A 133 12.99 -2.94 9.59
CA PRO A 133 14.21 -2.31 10.04
C PRO A 133 14.21 -0.80 9.81
N ASN A 134 14.56 -0.05 10.86
CA ASN A 134 14.67 1.39 10.80
C ASN A 134 15.91 1.79 9.98
N ASN A 135 15.73 2.76 9.08
CA ASN A 135 16.81 3.28 8.23
C ASN A 135 16.87 4.81 8.24
N TYR A 136 16.23 5.45 9.22
CA TYR A 136 16.18 6.89 9.32
C TYR A 136 17.33 7.41 10.21
N ILE A 137 18.26 8.16 9.62
CA ILE A 137 19.48 8.63 10.25
C ILE A 137 19.64 10.17 10.25
N LEU A 138 18.61 10.90 9.83
CA LEU A 138 18.74 12.35 9.58
C LEU A 138 18.45 13.22 10.79
N MET A 139 17.97 12.68 11.90
CA MET A 139 17.69 13.46 13.11
C MET A 139 18.49 12.92 14.30
N PRO A 140 19.00 13.80 15.18
CA PRO A 140 19.65 13.38 16.43
C PRO A 140 18.73 12.47 17.23
N GLY A 141 19.27 11.34 17.70
CA GLY A 141 18.51 10.32 18.46
C GLY A 141 17.83 9.26 17.61
N PHE A 142 17.89 9.39 16.28
CA PHE A 142 17.46 8.34 15.36
C PHE A 142 18.68 7.70 14.69
N ASP A 143 18.68 6.39 14.63
CA ASP A 143 19.73 5.59 13.99
C ASP A 143 19.12 4.32 13.38
N VAL A 144 19.93 3.58 12.65
CA VAL A 144 19.56 2.25 12.19
C VAL A 144 19.39 1.31 13.39
N ASP A 145 18.53 0.33 13.24
CA ASP A 145 18.37 -0.72 14.25
C ASP A 145 19.68 -1.49 14.46
N SER A 146 19.90 -2.00 15.68
CA SER A 146 20.97 -2.98 15.89
C SER A 146 20.71 -4.24 15.05
N LYS A 147 21.75 -5.02 14.80
CA LYS A 147 21.64 -6.22 13.97
C LYS A 147 20.66 -7.25 14.53
N GLU A 148 20.55 -7.30 15.86
CA GLU A 148 19.62 -8.17 16.58
C GLU A 148 18.17 -7.73 16.33
N VAL A 149 17.88 -6.42 16.47
CA VAL A 149 16.56 -5.84 16.26
C VAL A 149 16.15 -5.95 14.79
N GLU A 150 17.05 -5.63 13.86
CA GLU A 150 16.84 -5.83 12.42
C GLU A 150 16.43 -7.28 12.11
N THR A 151 17.19 -8.24 12.62
CA THR A 151 16.97 -9.68 12.40
C THR A 151 15.61 -10.12 12.96
N GLU A 152 15.24 -9.64 14.14
CA GLU A 152 13.95 -9.94 14.77
C GLU A 152 12.78 -9.39 13.95
N LYS A 153 12.85 -8.12 13.53
CA LYS A 153 11.83 -7.48 12.69
C LYS A 153 11.65 -8.24 11.37
N LEU A 154 12.74 -8.56 10.68
CA LEU A 154 12.69 -9.31 9.43
C LEU A 154 12.13 -10.72 9.59
N LYS A 155 12.39 -11.37 10.72
CA LYS A 155 11.83 -12.70 11.02
C LYS A 155 10.33 -12.66 11.27
N LYS A 156 9.82 -11.61 11.93
CA LYS A 156 8.38 -11.44 12.24
C LYS A 156 7.56 -10.93 11.07
N ALA A 157 8.17 -10.25 10.12
CA ALA A 157 7.45 -9.61 9.01
C ALA A 157 6.61 -10.59 8.15
N PRO A 158 7.05 -11.81 7.79
CA PRO A 158 6.22 -12.77 7.06
C PRO A 158 4.97 -13.19 7.85
N GLU A 159 5.10 -13.48 9.14
CA GLU A 159 3.96 -13.86 10.00
C GLU A 159 2.95 -12.71 10.06
N ARG A 160 3.45 -11.46 10.14
CA ARG A 160 2.59 -10.28 10.14
C ARG A 160 1.85 -10.09 8.81
N VAL A 161 2.47 -10.40 7.67
CA VAL A 161 1.79 -10.40 6.37
C VAL A 161 0.68 -11.43 6.36
N ASP A 162 0.91 -12.64 6.85
CA ASP A 162 -0.08 -13.71 6.91
C ASP A 162 -1.29 -13.32 7.78
N GLU A 163 -1.06 -12.69 8.94
CA GLU A 163 -2.12 -12.15 9.80
C GLU A 163 -2.98 -11.11 9.07
N ILE A 164 -2.33 -10.19 8.31
CA ILE A 164 -3.03 -9.15 7.53
C ILE A 164 -3.87 -9.79 6.43
N VAL A 165 -3.30 -10.74 5.70
CA VAL A 165 -4.01 -11.48 4.64
C VAL A 165 -5.25 -12.17 5.19
N GLU A 166 -5.11 -12.85 6.34
CA GLU A 166 -6.22 -13.55 6.97
C GLU A 166 -7.29 -12.58 7.50
N ALA A 167 -6.89 -11.46 8.13
CA ALA A 167 -7.82 -10.44 8.59
C ALA A 167 -8.66 -9.87 7.43
N ILE A 168 -8.04 -9.61 6.27
CA ILE A 168 -8.72 -9.11 5.08
C ILE A 168 -9.66 -10.17 4.49
N ARG A 169 -9.23 -11.44 4.42
CA ARG A 169 -10.06 -12.55 3.92
C ARG A 169 -11.29 -12.79 4.79
N GLN A 170 -11.13 -12.71 6.10
CA GLN A 170 -12.22 -12.91 7.06
C GLN A 170 -13.12 -11.68 7.21
N LYS A 171 -12.84 -10.58 6.52
CA LYS A 171 -13.55 -9.29 6.68
C LYS A 171 -13.65 -8.86 8.15
N LYS A 172 -12.70 -9.27 8.97
CA LYS A 172 -12.58 -8.75 10.32
C LYS A 172 -12.32 -7.26 10.18
N ASN A 173 -13.22 -6.46 10.79
CA ASN A 173 -13.11 -5.01 10.76
C ASN A 173 -11.76 -4.68 11.41
N PRO A 174 -10.76 -4.25 10.66
CA PRO A 174 -9.51 -3.88 11.25
C PRO A 174 -9.74 -2.55 11.96
N SER A 175 -10.10 -2.62 13.24
CA SER A 175 -9.75 -1.54 14.12
C SER A 175 -8.25 -1.39 13.96
N LEU A 176 -7.80 -0.25 13.49
CA LEU A 176 -6.42 0.15 13.27
C LEU A 176 -5.43 -0.62 14.14
N TYR A 177 -4.80 -1.61 13.56
CA TYR A 177 -3.69 -2.28 14.18
C TYR A 177 -2.40 -1.59 13.74
N CYS A 178 -2.23 -0.34 14.17
CA CYS A 178 -0.90 0.13 14.46
C CYS A 178 -0.48 -0.60 15.73
N VAL A 179 0.23 -1.69 15.60
CA VAL A 179 0.94 -2.29 16.71
C VAL A 179 2.18 -1.44 16.88
N GLY A 180 2.14 -0.52 17.86
CA GLY A 180 3.30 0.09 18.46
C GLY A 180 3.82 -0.79 19.55
#